data_ef24910a9df0b02e928f11e4f1228c44
#
_entry.id   ef24910a9df0b02e928f11e4f1228c44
#
_cell.length_a   1.000
_cell.length_b   1.000
_cell.length_c   1.000
_cell.angle_alpha   90.00
_cell.angle_beta   90.00
_cell.angle_gamma   90.00
#
_symmetry.space_group_name_H-M   'P 1'
#
loop_
_entity.id
_entity.type
_entity.pdbx_description
1 polymer ?
#
loop_
_entity_poly.entity_id
_entity_poly.type
_entity_poly.pdbx_seq_one_letter_code
_entity_poly.pdbx_strand_id
1 'polypeptide(L)'
;NRVSIINAPTGTGKTKQMINVDNVILALPNHRLKDEIAERMDSENLPYVVTPAPPLFSSDSLNRRYNTLQSIGESKMANNLIDDVANGRSVSNIEYSFSDSQVASEFKSALAIAYEAEVTVLTTHTRVMLAPQLFANKDTVIFDEDIMGELMFTSSITTAKVNRVIDNVLNLIGDGENSKVQSTKDFYYDMLNIQSEITDLVDGQIGTFKT
;
A
#
# COMPACT_ATOMS: atom_id res chain seq x y z
N ASN A 1 -14.95 -9.32 16.94
CA ASN A 1 -14.86 -8.00 16.28
C ASN A 1 -16.26 -7.51 15.98
N ARG A 2 -16.55 -6.24 16.30
CA ARG A 2 -17.85 -5.60 16.06
C ARG A 2 -17.64 -4.50 15.00
N VAL A 3 -18.49 -4.51 13.97
CA VAL A 3 -18.57 -3.43 12.97
C VAL A 3 -19.84 -2.65 13.21
N SER A 4 -19.75 -1.32 13.27
CA SER A 4 -20.89 -0.41 13.36
C SER A 4 -20.84 0.56 12.19
N ILE A 5 -21.94 0.68 11.45
CA ILE A 5 -22.08 1.60 10.33
C ILE A 5 -22.98 2.75 10.78
N ILE A 6 -22.44 3.98 10.72
CA ILE A 6 -23.17 5.18 11.06
C ILE A 6 -23.49 5.93 9.78
N ASN A 7 -24.75 5.91 9.37
CA ASN A 7 -25.22 6.69 8.23
C ASN A 7 -25.87 7.97 8.74
N ALA A 8 -25.23 9.11 8.48
CA ALA A 8 -25.73 10.41 8.89
C ALA A 8 -25.56 11.42 7.73
N PRO A 9 -26.52 12.34 7.52
CA PRO A 9 -26.44 13.35 6.48
C PRO A 9 -25.19 14.23 6.59
N THR A 10 -24.79 14.88 5.49
CA THR A 10 -23.76 15.91 5.52
C THR A 10 -24.18 17.08 6.43
N GLY A 11 -23.20 17.70 7.09
CA GLY A 11 -23.46 18.84 7.98
C GLY A 11 -23.98 18.48 9.40
N THR A 12 -24.11 17.19 9.73
CA THR A 12 -24.58 16.76 11.08
C THR A 12 -23.49 16.75 12.15
N GLY A 13 -22.27 17.20 11.83
CA GLY A 13 -21.16 17.25 12.77
C GLY A 13 -20.46 15.91 13.01
N LYS A 14 -20.56 14.95 12.09
CA LYS A 14 -19.87 13.64 12.18
C LYS A 14 -18.39 13.79 12.51
N THR A 15 -17.69 14.60 11.74
CA THR A 15 -16.25 14.84 11.92
C THR A 15 -15.94 15.37 13.31
N LYS A 16 -16.77 16.29 13.83
CA LYS A 16 -16.59 16.81 15.20
C LYS A 16 -16.78 15.73 16.26
N GLN A 17 -17.70 14.80 16.05
CA GLN A 17 -17.87 13.67 16.96
C GLN A 17 -16.70 12.69 16.89
N MET A 18 -16.16 12.44 15.70
CA MET A 18 -15.06 11.50 15.50
C MET A 18 -13.76 11.98 16.16
N ILE A 19 -13.43 13.27 16.06
CA ILE A 19 -12.19 13.82 16.67
C ILE A 19 -12.25 13.85 18.20
N ASN A 20 -13.43 13.75 18.80
CA ASN A 20 -13.62 13.71 20.26
C ASN A 20 -13.62 12.28 20.84
N VAL A 21 -13.29 11.27 20.03
CA VAL A 21 -13.11 9.89 20.52
C VAL A 21 -11.64 9.68 20.81
N ASP A 22 -11.32 9.37 22.05
CA ASP A 22 -9.95 9.19 22.49
C ASP A 22 -9.38 7.81 22.13
N ASN A 23 -8.07 7.77 21.93
CA ASN A 23 -7.29 6.54 21.75
C ASN A 23 -7.79 5.62 20.62
N VAL A 24 -8.17 6.19 19.50
CA VAL A 24 -8.63 5.47 18.31
C VAL A 24 -7.68 5.65 17.13
N ILE A 25 -7.85 4.81 16.11
CA ILE A 25 -7.34 5.09 14.78
C ILE A 25 -8.43 5.83 14.02
N LEU A 26 -8.13 7.02 13.55
CA LEU A 26 -8.99 7.77 12.65
C LEU A 26 -8.41 7.67 11.23
N ALA A 27 -9.02 6.82 10.43
CA ALA A 27 -8.62 6.56 9.06
C ALA A 27 -9.37 7.49 8.10
N LEU A 28 -8.62 8.22 7.30
CA LEU A 28 -9.09 9.28 6.40
C LEU A 28 -8.77 8.93 4.94
N PRO A 29 -9.56 9.36 3.96
CA PRO A 29 -9.40 8.94 2.57
C PRO A 29 -8.08 9.41 1.94
N ASN A 30 -7.55 10.55 2.37
CA ASN A 30 -6.32 11.10 1.80
C ASN A 30 -5.53 11.97 2.78
N HIS A 31 -4.29 12.31 2.41
CA HIS A 31 -3.40 13.11 3.25
C HIS A 31 -3.93 14.53 3.50
N ARG A 32 -4.58 15.16 2.51
CA ARG A 32 -5.12 16.51 2.67
C ARG A 32 -6.17 16.58 3.78
N LEU A 33 -7.12 15.63 3.78
CA LEU A 33 -8.15 15.59 4.82
C LEU A 33 -7.53 15.25 6.18
N LYS A 34 -6.50 14.41 6.20
CA LYS A 34 -5.75 14.10 7.42
C LYS A 34 -5.13 15.38 8.02
N ASP A 35 -4.54 16.23 7.20
CA ASP A 35 -3.94 17.48 7.64
C ASP A 35 -5.02 18.47 8.13
N GLU A 36 -6.16 18.59 7.44
CA GLU A 36 -7.32 19.39 7.88
C GLU A 36 -7.86 18.93 9.25
N ILE A 37 -7.91 17.62 9.49
CA ILE A 37 -8.33 17.07 10.78
C ILE A 37 -7.29 17.37 11.87
N ALA A 38 -6.00 17.24 11.56
CA ALA A 38 -4.93 17.59 12.47
C ALA A 38 -5.02 19.06 12.93
N GLU A 39 -5.21 20.00 12.01
CA GLU A 39 -5.41 21.42 12.30
C GLU A 39 -6.64 21.67 13.23
N ARG A 40 -7.72 20.91 13.02
CA ARG A 40 -8.90 21.02 13.90
C ARG A 40 -8.62 20.48 15.30
N MET A 41 -7.93 19.34 15.41
CA MET A 41 -7.54 18.79 16.70
C MET A 41 -6.59 19.73 17.45
N ASP A 42 -5.66 20.37 16.76
CA ASP A 42 -4.80 21.42 17.33
C ASP A 42 -5.62 22.59 17.86
N SER A 43 -6.62 23.06 17.11
CA SER A 43 -7.49 24.16 17.52
C SER A 43 -8.35 23.86 18.76
N GLU A 44 -8.66 22.59 18.97
CA GLU A 44 -9.43 22.09 20.12
C GLU A 44 -8.51 21.56 21.26
N ASN A 45 -7.16 21.62 21.10
CA ASN A 45 -6.15 21.10 22.03
C ASN A 45 -6.30 19.61 22.32
N LEU A 46 -6.72 18.82 21.31
CA LEU A 46 -6.88 17.37 21.43
C LEU A 46 -5.55 16.66 21.13
N PRO A 47 -5.14 15.67 21.93
CA PRO A 47 -3.90 14.94 21.69
C PRO A 47 -4.05 13.95 20.54
N TYR A 48 -3.08 13.97 19.61
CA TYR A 48 -3.03 13.03 18.49
C TYR A 48 -1.61 12.84 17.99
N VAL A 49 -1.43 11.80 17.17
CA VAL A 49 -0.22 11.56 16.37
C VAL A 49 -0.63 11.29 14.92
N VAL A 50 0.16 11.79 13.99
CA VAL A 50 -0.08 11.62 12.56
C VAL A 50 0.89 10.60 11.97
N THR A 51 0.38 9.61 11.21
CA THR A 51 1.27 8.77 10.43
C THR A 51 1.92 9.57 9.31
N PRO A 52 3.25 9.42 9.08
CA PRO A 52 3.94 10.20 8.06
C PRO A 52 3.40 9.90 6.65
N ALA A 53 3.52 10.88 5.76
CA ALA A 53 3.36 10.65 4.33
C ALA A 53 4.43 9.66 3.82
N PRO A 54 4.21 9.01 2.66
CA PRO A 54 5.25 8.19 2.04
C PRO A 54 6.56 8.96 1.89
N PRO A 55 7.73 8.32 2.09
CA PRO A 55 9.00 9.01 1.98
C PRO A 55 9.24 9.46 0.54
N LEU A 56 9.80 10.66 0.40
CA LEU A 56 10.22 11.20 -0.89
C LEU A 56 11.75 11.23 -0.92
N PHE A 57 12.34 10.31 -1.68
CA PHE A 57 13.78 10.20 -1.85
C PHE A 57 14.31 11.16 -2.91
N SER A 58 15.58 11.53 -2.82
CA SER A 58 16.29 12.22 -3.89
C SER A 58 16.54 11.29 -5.09
N SER A 59 16.64 9.98 -4.84
CA SER A 59 16.78 8.95 -5.87
C SER A 59 15.44 8.61 -6.53
N ASP A 60 15.30 8.94 -7.83
CA ASP A 60 14.13 8.56 -8.63
C ASP A 60 13.91 7.05 -8.72
N SER A 61 15.00 6.28 -8.67
CA SER A 61 14.95 4.82 -8.71
C SER A 61 14.36 4.24 -7.44
N LEU A 62 14.69 4.81 -6.27
CA LEU A 62 14.07 4.45 -5.00
C LEU A 62 12.59 4.80 -4.99
N ASN A 63 12.24 6.02 -5.39
CA ASN A 63 10.84 6.45 -5.46
C ASN A 63 10.01 5.53 -6.34
N ARG A 64 10.49 5.21 -7.55
CA ARG A 64 9.80 4.28 -8.46
C ARG A 64 9.65 2.89 -7.85
N ARG A 65 10.72 2.35 -7.25
CA ARG A 65 10.68 1.02 -6.64
C ARG A 65 9.69 0.97 -5.48
N TYR A 66 9.74 1.94 -4.58
CA TYR A 66 8.83 2.04 -3.44
C TYR A 66 7.38 2.15 -3.90
N ASN A 67 7.07 3.08 -4.81
CA ASN A 67 5.72 3.30 -5.32
C ASN A 67 5.18 2.08 -6.08
N THR A 68 6.03 1.38 -6.85
CA THR A 68 5.63 0.13 -7.51
C THR A 68 5.25 -0.93 -6.50
N LEU A 69 6.07 -1.16 -5.46
CA LEU A 69 5.76 -2.14 -4.42
C LEU A 69 4.46 -1.81 -3.69
N GLN A 70 4.23 -0.54 -3.38
CA GLN A 70 2.97 -0.10 -2.76
C GLN A 70 1.76 -0.31 -3.68
N SER A 71 1.89 0.01 -4.97
CA SER A 71 0.79 -0.08 -5.94
C SER A 71 0.33 -1.52 -6.23
N ILE A 72 1.24 -2.49 -6.08
CA ILE A 72 0.91 -3.93 -6.23
C ILE A 72 0.58 -4.63 -4.90
N GLY A 73 0.50 -3.87 -3.80
CA GLY A 73 0.16 -4.41 -2.48
C GLY A 73 1.31 -5.10 -1.74
N GLU A 74 2.54 -5.05 -2.25
CA GLU A 74 3.73 -5.67 -1.65
C GLU A 74 4.31 -4.84 -0.50
N SER A 75 3.47 -4.52 0.49
CA SER A 75 3.83 -3.68 1.63
C SER A 75 5.00 -4.20 2.43
N LYS A 76 5.14 -5.54 2.55
CA LYS A 76 6.28 -6.14 3.25
C LYS A 76 7.60 -5.86 2.53
N MET A 77 7.61 -5.98 1.20
CA MET A 77 8.80 -5.68 0.40
C MET A 77 9.11 -4.18 0.40
N ALA A 78 8.09 -3.33 0.39
CA ALA A 78 8.26 -1.89 0.53
C ALA A 78 8.87 -1.51 1.89
N ASN A 79 8.43 -2.13 2.98
CA ASN A 79 9.00 -1.91 4.31
C ASN A 79 10.45 -2.42 4.39
N ASN A 80 10.77 -3.58 3.81
CA ASN A 80 12.13 -4.09 3.74
C ASN A 80 13.04 -3.14 2.95
N LEU A 81 12.55 -2.57 1.85
CA LEU A 81 13.30 -1.56 1.07
C LEU A 81 13.64 -0.34 1.94
N ILE A 82 12.66 0.19 2.69
CA ILE A 82 12.88 1.29 3.64
C ILE A 82 13.90 0.90 4.71
N ASP A 83 13.81 -0.32 5.24
CA ASP A 83 14.74 -0.84 6.25
C ASP A 83 16.17 -0.93 5.72
N ASP A 84 16.35 -1.40 4.50
CA ASP A 84 17.66 -1.52 3.87
C ASP A 84 18.27 -0.13 3.62
N VAL A 85 17.49 0.82 3.09
CA VAL A 85 17.93 2.19 2.84
C VAL A 85 18.26 2.91 4.16
N ALA A 86 17.42 2.79 5.18
CA ALA A 86 17.64 3.41 6.50
C ALA A 86 18.93 2.91 7.17
N ASN A 87 19.28 1.64 6.95
CA ASN A 87 20.49 1.03 7.51
C ASN A 87 21.72 1.14 6.58
N GLY A 88 21.62 1.87 5.47
CA GLY A 88 22.73 2.05 4.54
C GLY A 88 23.12 0.76 3.80
N ARG A 89 22.21 -0.22 3.69
CA ARG A 89 22.47 -1.49 3.00
C ARG A 89 22.33 -1.34 1.51
N SER A 90 23.15 -2.07 0.76
CA SER A 90 23.06 -2.09 -0.70
C SER A 90 21.69 -2.59 -1.17
N VAL A 91 21.03 -1.82 -2.02
CA VAL A 91 19.79 -2.19 -2.69
C VAL A 91 20.14 -2.53 -4.14
N SER A 92 19.74 -3.73 -4.60
CA SER A 92 20.13 -4.25 -5.93
C SER A 92 19.79 -3.25 -7.04
N ASN A 93 20.82 -2.86 -7.80
CA ASN A 93 20.76 -1.96 -8.96
C ASN A 93 20.20 -0.55 -8.67
N ILE A 94 20.24 -0.10 -7.41
CA ILE A 94 19.81 1.25 -7.03
C ILE A 94 20.93 1.93 -6.25
N GLU A 95 21.38 3.07 -6.78
CA GLU A 95 22.26 3.98 -6.06
C GLU A 95 21.40 5.01 -5.31
N TYR A 96 21.76 5.30 -4.09
CA TYR A 96 21.10 6.28 -3.25
C TYR A 96 22.11 6.99 -2.33
N SER A 97 21.71 8.15 -1.85
CA SER A 97 22.55 9.04 -1.06
C SER A 97 22.38 8.82 0.45
N PHE A 98 23.28 9.41 1.23
CA PHE A 98 23.13 9.47 2.68
C PHE A 98 21.85 10.22 3.09
N SER A 99 21.43 11.25 2.35
CA SER A 99 20.16 11.95 2.61
C SER A 99 18.95 11.04 2.43
N ASP A 100 18.97 10.10 1.47
CA ASP A 100 17.90 9.11 1.30
C ASP A 100 17.84 8.16 2.51
N SER A 101 18.98 7.75 3.06
CA SER A 101 19.04 6.94 4.28
C SER A 101 18.45 7.69 5.48
N GLN A 102 18.71 8.99 5.58
CA GLN A 102 18.14 9.83 6.63
C GLN A 102 16.61 9.94 6.48
N VAL A 103 16.10 10.21 5.29
CA VAL A 103 14.65 10.24 4.99
C VAL A 103 13.98 8.91 5.36
N ALA A 104 14.59 7.78 5.01
CA ALA A 104 14.07 6.46 5.36
C ALA A 104 14.05 6.24 6.89
N SER A 105 15.09 6.65 7.59
CA SER A 105 15.20 6.54 9.05
C SER A 105 14.16 7.40 9.78
N GLU A 106 13.99 8.65 9.36
CA GLU A 106 12.99 9.57 9.89
C GLU A 106 11.57 9.04 9.68
N PHE A 107 11.28 8.53 8.48
CA PHE A 107 10.00 7.90 8.17
C PHE A 107 9.71 6.71 9.08
N LYS A 108 10.68 5.80 9.30
CA LYS A 108 10.52 4.66 10.21
C LYS A 108 10.26 5.11 11.65
N SER A 109 11.03 6.08 12.12
CA SER A 109 10.90 6.61 13.49
C SER A 109 9.52 7.24 13.70
N ALA A 110 9.04 8.02 12.75
CA ALA A 110 7.71 8.61 12.81
C ALA A 110 6.59 7.56 12.77
N LEU A 111 6.76 6.49 11.99
CA LEU A 111 5.82 5.37 12.00
C LEU A 111 5.81 4.64 13.35
N ALA A 112 6.98 4.35 13.92
CA ALA A 112 7.08 3.68 15.21
C ALA A 112 6.36 4.48 16.32
N ILE A 113 6.58 5.79 16.36
CA ILE A 113 5.87 6.70 17.27
C ILE A 113 4.36 6.59 17.10
N ALA A 114 3.87 6.58 15.84
CA ALA A 114 2.44 6.52 15.57
C ALA A 114 1.83 5.15 15.98
N TYR A 115 2.57 4.06 15.83
CA TYR A 115 2.08 2.72 16.18
C TYR A 115 2.06 2.45 17.69
N GLU A 116 2.99 3.08 18.42
CA GLU A 116 3.10 2.94 19.88
C GLU A 116 2.28 4.00 20.64
N ALA A 117 1.73 4.99 19.92
CA ALA A 117 1.02 6.09 20.56
C ALA A 117 -0.20 5.62 21.37
N GLU A 118 -0.37 6.15 22.57
CA GLU A 118 -1.54 5.92 23.43
C GLU A 118 -2.68 6.95 23.21
N VAL A 119 -2.51 7.84 22.24
CA VAL A 119 -3.48 8.86 21.83
C VAL A 119 -4.07 8.52 20.46
N THR A 120 -5.04 9.29 20.01
CA THR A 120 -5.65 9.12 18.67
C THR A 120 -4.58 9.19 17.56
N VAL A 121 -4.65 8.26 16.62
CA VAL A 121 -3.74 8.20 15.47
C VAL A 121 -4.48 8.58 14.20
N LEU A 122 -4.05 9.66 13.56
CA LEU A 122 -4.54 10.06 12.25
C LEU A 122 -3.76 9.34 11.15
N THR A 123 -4.46 8.64 10.27
CA THR A 123 -3.85 7.86 9.20
C THR A 123 -4.70 7.85 7.93
N THR A 124 -4.25 7.18 6.89
CA THR A 124 -5.05 7.00 5.67
C THR A 124 -5.72 5.63 5.63
N HIS A 125 -6.86 5.50 4.92
CA HIS A 125 -7.55 4.23 4.67
C HIS A 125 -6.56 3.18 4.15
N THR A 126 -5.80 3.52 3.11
CA THR A 126 -4.82 2.63 2.49
C THR A 126 -3.81 2.09 3.50
N ARG A 127 -3.32 2.92 4.43
CA ARG A 127 -2.36 2.46 5.43
C ARG A 127 -2.98 1.47 6.41
N VAL A 128 -4.19 1.71 6.88
CA VAL A 128 -4.88 0.78 7.77
C VAL A 128 -5.16 -0.55 7.07
N MET A 129 -5.58 -0.51 5.82
CA MET A 129 -5.88 -1.73 5.04
C MET A 129 -4.63 -2.55 4.74
N LEU A 130 -3.50 -1.90 4.40
CA LEU A 130 -2.25 -2.59 4.05
C LEU A 130 -1.44 -3.07 5.27
N ALA A 131 -1.63 -2.46 6.44
CA ALA A 131 -0.84 -2.75 7.62
C ALA A 131 -1.66 -2.75 8.93
N PRO A 132 -2.77 -3.49 9.01
CA PRO A 132 -3.66 -3.46 10.18
C PRO A 132 -2.97 -3.94 11.46
N GLN A 133 -1.99 -4.85 11.35
CA GLN A 133 -1.24 -5.39 12.48
C GLN A 133 -0.41 -4.34 13.22
N LEU A 134 -0.09 -3.22 12.55
CA LEU A 134 0.73 -2.16 13.13
C LEU A 134 -0.05 -1.31 14.15
N PHE A 135 -1.37 -1.49 14.17
CA PHE A 135 -2.27 -0.81 15.11
C PHE A 135 -2.87 -1.78 16.14
N ALA A 136 -2.15 -2.88 16.43
CA ALA A 136 -2.66 -3.96 17.29
C ALA A 136 -2.96 -3.53 18.74
N ASN A 137 -2.41 -2.41 19.20
CA ASN A 137 -2.65 -1.80 20.50
C ASN A 137 -3.90 -0.89 20.54
N LYS A 138 -4.65 -0.78 19.43
CA LYS A 138 -5.87 0.02 19.33
C LYS A 138 -7.11 -0.86 19.23
N ASP A 139 -8.10 -0.56 20.02
CA ASP A 139 -9.35 -1.34 20.04
C ASP A 139 -10.37 -0.89 18.98
N THR A 140 -10.21 0.33 18.47
CA THR A 140 -11.20 0.95 17.59
C THR A 140 -10.54 1.63 16.40
N VAL A 141 -11.08 1.37 15.21
CA VAL A 141 -10.76 2.09 13.98
C VAL A 141 -12.04 2.78 13.49
N ILE A 142 -11.96 4.07 13.25
CA ILE A 142 -13.04 4.87 12.65
C ILE A 142 -12.62 5.22 11.24
N PHE A 143 -13.41 4.82 10.26
CA PHE A 143 -13.24 5.23 8.87
C PHE A 143 -14.18 6.41 8.59
N ASP A 144 -13.61 7.54 8.18
CA ASP A 144 -14.40 8.65 7.65
C ASP A 144 -14.63 8.38 6.16
N GLU A 145 -15.89 8.30 5.79
CA GLU A 145 -16.40 7.90 4.48
C GLU A 145 -16.46 6.38 4.22
N ASP A 146 -17.09 6.03 3.10
CA ASP A 146 -17.27 4.65 2.64
C ASP A 146 -15.97 4.12 2.02
N ILE A 147 -15.39 3.12 2.66
CA ILE A 147 -14.18 2.46 2.17
C ILE A 147 -14.45 1.38 1.12
N MET A 148 -15.71 1.08 0.83
CA MET A 148 -16.05 -0.03 -0.08
C MET A 148 -15.46 0.18 -1.48
N GLY A 149 -15.42 1.43 -1.95
CA GLY A 149 -14.77 1.79 -3.20
C GLY A 149 -13.26 1.50 -3.21
N GLU A 150 -12.59 1.65 -2.07
CA GLU A 150 -11.17 1.35 -1.92
C GLU A 150 -10.89 -0.15 -1.70
N LEU A 151 -11.82 -0.88 -1.08
CA LEU A 151 -11.72 -2.33 -0.89
C LEU A 151 -12.00 -3.10 -2.19
N MET A 152 -12.81 -2.53 -3.08
CA MET A 152 -13.13 -3.12 -4.38
C MET A 152 -12.15 -2.61 -5.46
N PHE A 153 -10.89 -2.97 -5.34
CA PHE A 153 -9.92 -2.68 -6.39
C PHE A 153 -10.31 -3.39 -7.68
N THR A 154 -10.81 -2.62 -8.63
CA THR A 154 -10.83 -3.05 -10.03
C THR A 154 -9.69 -2.33 -10.74
N SER A 155 -8.57 -2.98 -10.92
CA SER A 155 -7.55 -2.52 -11.86
C SER A 155 -7.82 -3.16 -13.21
N SER A 156 -8.08 -2.36 -14.24
CA SER A 156 -8.10 -2.88 -15.60
C SER A 156 -6.66 -2.95 -16.13
N ILE A 157 -6.24 -4.13 -16.49
CA ILE A 157 -5.01 -4.35 -17.24
C ILE A 157 -5.41 -4.77 -18.67
N THR A 158 -4.81 -4.15 -19.67
CA THR A 158 -5.07 -4.58 -21.06
C THR A 158 -4.37 -5.89 -21.36
N THR A 159 -5.00 -6.76 -22.17
CA THR A 159 -4.41 -8.00 -22.65
C THR A 159 -3.02 -7.79 -23.26
N ALA A 160 -2.84 -6.71 -24.02
CA ALA A 160 -1.54 -6.32 -24.57
C ALA A 160 -0.44 -6.09 -23.51
N LYS A 161 -0.79 -5.48 -22.37
CA LYS A 161 0.18 -5.28 -21.27
C LYS A 161 0.53 -6.59 -20.59
N VAL A 162 -0.44 -7.48 -20.38
CA VAL A 162 -0.20 -8.79 -19.77
C VAL A 162 0.65 -9.65 -20.69
N ASN A 163 0.30 -9.74 -21.99
CA ASN A 163 1.08 -10.48 -22.98
C ASN A 163 2.53 -9.99 -23.04
N ARG A 164 2.74 -8.67 -23.02
CA ARG A 164 4.11 -8.10 -22.98
C ARG A 164 4.91 -8.52 -21.75
N VAL A 165 4.25 -8.64 -20.58
CA VAL A 165 4.94 -9.13 -19.37
C VAL A 165 5.28 -10.61 -19.53
N ILE A 166 4.35 -11.43 -20.03
CA ILE A 166 4.57 -12.85 -20.29
C ILE A 166 5.70 -13.07 -21.30
N ASP A 167 5.70 -12.34 -22.42
CA ASP A 167 6.76 -12.39 -23.43
C ASP A 167 8.12 -12.05 -22.83
N ASN A 168 8.20 -11.03 -21.97
CA ASN A 168 9.45 -10.68 -21.30
C ASN A 168 9.91 -11.80 -20.34
N VAL A 169 9.00 -12.44 -19.61
CA VAL A 169 9.31 -13.56 -18.73
C VAL A 169 9.78 -14.77 -19.52
N LEU A 170 9.07 -15.12 -20.60
CA LEU A 170 9.46 -16.22 -21.50
C LEU A 170 10.82 -15.98 -22.12
N ASN A 171 11.12 -14.75 -22.54
CA ASN A 171 12.44 -14.37 -23.07
C ASN A 171 13.55 -14.49 -22.01
N LEU A 172 13.26 -14.21 -20.73
CA LEU A 172 14.23 -14.36 -19.63
C LEU A 172 14.50 -15.83 -19.28
N ILE A 173 13.49 -16.68 -19.38
CA ILE A 173 13.61 -18.12 -19.15
C ILE A 173 14.39 -18.77 -20.30
N GLY A 174 14.36 -18.18 -21.50
CA GLY A 174 14.96 -18.72 -22.70
C GLY A 174 14.25 -20.00 -23.16
N ASP A 175 15.02 -21.05 -23.44
CA ASP A 175 14.50 -22.34 -23.89
C ASP A 175 14.00 -23.19 -22.71
N GLY A 176 12.97 -22.67 -22.02
CA GLY A 176 12.37 -23.30 -20.84
C GLY A 176 11.77 -24.69 -21.10
N GLU A 177 11.33 -24.94 -22.34
CA GLU A 177 10.83 -26.25 -22.77
C GLU A 177 11.90 -27.32 -22.69
N ASN A 178 13.14 -26.99 -23.06
CA ASN A 178 14.28 -27.88 -23.03
C ASN A 178 15.08 -27.84 -21.72
N SER A 179 14.60 -27.10 -20.72
CA SER A 179 15.25 -27.02 -19.40
C SER A 179 15.39 -28.42 -18.78
N LYS A 180 16.53 -28.67 -18.14
CA LYS A 180 16.72 -29.89 -17.33
C LYS A 180 16.07 -29.81 -15.96
N VAL A 181 15.62 -28.63 -15.55
CA VAL A 181 14.98 -28.38 -14.25
C VAL A 181 13.48 -28.43 -14.43
N GLN A 182 12.81 -29.40 -13.79
CA GLN A 182 11.38 -29.64 -13.96
C GLN A 182 10.54 -28.40 -13.59
N SER A 183 10.87 -27.72 -12.50
CA SER A 183 10.15 -26.52 -12.09
C SER A 183 10.21 -25.37 -13.11
N THR A 184 11.30 -25.30 -13.90
CA THR A 184 11.42 -24.29 -14.98
C THR A 184 10.53 -24.65 -16.16
N LYS A 185 10.39 -25.95 -16.48
CA LYS A 185 9.45 -26.43 -17.51
C LYS A 185 8.03 -26.16 -17.10
N ASP A 186 7.66 -26.53 -15.88
CA ASP A 186 6.31 -26.35 -15.37
C ASP A 186 5.93 -24.87 -15.43
N PHE A 187 6.81 -23.98 -14.97
CA PHE A 187 6.60 -22.53 -15.02
C PHE A 187 6.49 -22.00 -16.47
N TYR A 188 7.29 -22.52 -17.40
CA TYR A 188 7.21 -22.15 -18.81
C TYR A 188 5.85 -22.50 -19.41
N TYR A 189 5.35 -23.71 -19.17
CA TYR A 189 4.05 -24.14 -19.66
C TYR A 189 2.90 -23.39 -18.99
N ASP A 190 3.00 -23.08 -17.70
CA ASP A 190 2.01 -22.24 -17.00
C ASP A 190 1.92 -20.85 -17.63
N MET A 191 3.06 -20.25 -17.98
CA MET A 191 3.07 -18.93 -18.65
C MET A 191 2.43 -19.00 -20.05
N LEU A 192 2.69 -20.05 -20.83
CA LEU A 192 2.07 -20.24 -22.15
C LEU A 192 0.55 -20.44 -22.03
N ASN A 193 0.09 -21.20 -21.05
CA ASN A 193 -1.33 -21.42 -20.79
C ASN A 193 -2.02 -20.10 -20.44
N ILE A 194 -1.45 -19.31 -19.52
CA ILE A 194 -1.96 -17.98 -19.15
C ILE A 194 -2.01 -17.07 -20.39
N GLN A 195 -0.98 -17.08 -21.23
CA GLN A 195 -0.94 -16.27 -22.45
C GLN A 195 -2.07 -16.67 -23.43
N SER A 196 -2.33 -17.97 -23.59
CA SER A 196 -3.43 -18.46 -24.41
C SER A 196 -4.79 -18.01 -23.88
N GLU A 197 -5.04 -18.19 -22.57
CA GLU A 197 -6.29 -17.79 -21.94
C GLU A 197 -6.55 -16.28 -22.07
N ILE A 198 -5.50 -15.46 -21.93
CA ILE A 198 -5.61 -14.00 -22.08
C ILE A 198 -5.88 -13.59 -23.52
N THR A 199 -5.26 -14.28 -24.48
CA THR A 199 -5.43 -13.98 -25.91
C THR A 199 -6.86 -14.26 -26.38
N ASP A 200 -7.54 -15.21 -25.74
CA ASP A 200 -8.93 -15.55 -26.03
C ASP A 200 -9.95 -14.57 -25.42
N LEU A 201 -9.50 -13.64 -24.55
CA LEU A 201 -10.36 -12.61 -23.99
C LEU A 201 -10.59 -11.49 -25.00
N VAL A 202 -11.87 -11.24 -25.29
CA VAL A 202 -12.29 -10.07 -26.09
C VAL A 202 -12.30 -8.82 -25.21
N ASP A 203 -11.99 -7.66 -25.78
CA ASP A 203 -12.02 -6.37 -25.06
C ASP A 203 -13.35 -6.19 -24.31
N GLY A 204 -13.27 -5.95 -23.01
CA GLY A 204 -14.43 -5.80 -22.12
C GLY A 204 -14.90 -7.07 -21.42
N GLN A 205 -14.33 -8.24 -21.70
CA GLN A 205 -14.58 -9.44 -20.92
C GLN A 205 -13.76 -9.48 -19.63
N ILE A 206 -14.39 -9.99 -18.57
CA ILE A 206 -13.72 -10.23 -17.28
C ILE A 206 -13.34 -11.70 -17.24
N GLY A 207 -12.02 -11.96 -17.26
CA GLY A 207 -11.49 -13.31 -17.06
C GLY A 207 -11.15 -13.55 -15.59
N THR A 208 -11.45 -14.73 -15.08
CA THR A 208 -10.97 -15.21 -13.79
C THR A 208 -9.97 -16.32 -14.02
N PHE A 209 -8.73 -16.11 -13.56
CA PHE A 209 -7.71 -17.16 -13.58
C PHE A 209 -7.91 -18.07 -12.37
N LYS A 210 -7.90 -19.39 -12.60
CA LYS A 210 -7.85 -20.38 -11.51
C LYS A 210 -6.38 -20.61 -11.17
N THR A 211 -5.97 -20.19 -9.99
CA THR A 211 -4.67 -20.56 -9.37
C THR A 211 -4.74 -21.96 -8.77
#